data_c0af16308f1dbae7d91b1920ad9f28a9
#
_entry.id   c0af16308f1dbae7d91b1920ad9f28a9
#
_cell.length_a   1.000
_cell.length_b   1.000
_cell.length_c   1.000
_cell.angle_alpha   90.00
_cell.angle_beta   90.00
_cell.angle_gamma   90.00
#
_symmetry.space_group_name_H-M   'P 1'
#
loop_
_entity.id
_entity.type
_entity.pdbx_description
1 polymer ?
#
loop_
_entity_poly.entity_id
_entity_poly.type
_entity_poly.pdbx_seq_one_letter_code
_entity_poly.pdbx_strand_id
1 'polypeptide(L)'
;MFDWEKEFPKIFSGNDPGFDVVIGNPPYIRIQALKEWAPREVEFYKKKYLSASKGNYDIYVVFVEKGLSLLNTRGRLGFILPHKFFNAQYGQPLRGLVSNGRHLAEVVHFGDSQVFRGATTYTCLMFLDKAGAEQCRFVRVDDLAAWQGLNSKDVRTTKDASTPSPDGAVAASSITSAEWNFTVGEGSSLFERLNRMPVRLENVTDRIFQGIKTSADRIYIVEENRRNAKEVQIRSKETEKEHRLEPDLLHPLVKGGDSKRYRLSPTNRLILFPYAPQKGGGVDLIPESTLKEKFPLTWAYLIENKPYLENRENRKMRGPQWYAYGRNQALDVMPLPKIFTPDIAARASFSLDETGQSFFTGGVAGGYGILVLPDYSREYVLGLLNSRLLEWIIRQSATRMRGGYFSFEARFIRGLPIRTIDFSDPADKARHDRMVALVEQMLTLNKQLAAANTDHEKTVLQRQIDATDRQIDQLVYELYGLTDEEIRIVEGTRVQGGVDILRPEK
;
A
#
# COMPACT_ATOMS: atom_id res chain seq x y z
N MET A 1 25.71 27.20 17.66
CA MET A 1 25.53 25.77 17.31
C MET A 1 26.19 24.98 18.44
N PHE A 2 25.52 23.97 18.99
CA PHE A 2 26.07 23.11 20.02
C PHE A 2 27.26 22.30 19.47
N ASP A 3 28.39 22.35 20.15
CA ASP A 3 29.64 21.71 19.74
C ASP A 3 29.99 20.59 20.74
N TRP A 4 29.79 19.34 20.33
CA TRP A 4 29.99 18.18 21.19
C TRP A 4 31.45 18.03 21.70
N GLU A 5 32.43 18.38 20.87
CA GLU A 5 33.84 18.26 21.23
C GLU A 5 34.22 19.30 22.28
N LYS A 6 33.65 20.51 22.21
CA LYS A 6 33.87 21.56 23.21
C LYS A 6 33.15 21.28 24.52
N GLU A 7 31.92 20.77 24.44
CA GLU A 7 31.12 20.48 25.65
C GLU A 7 31.57 19.21 26.36
N PHE A 8 32.10 18.23 25.63
CA PHE A 8 32.57 16.95 26.16
C PHE A 8 34.02 16.64 25.76
N PRO A 9 35.00 17.51 26.05
CA PRO A 9 36.39 17.35 25.57
C PRO A 9 37.06 16.05 26.03
N LYS A 10 36.73 15.54 27.21
CA LYS A 10 37.27 14.27 27.72
C LYS A 10 36.81 13.05 26.94
N ILE A 11 35.63 13.14 26.34
CA ILE A 11 35.04 12.05 25.53
C ILE A 11 35.65 12.02 24.12
N PHE A 12 36.00 13.20 23.57
CA PHE A 12 36.46 13.32 22.19
C PHE A 12 37.97 13.47 22.04
N SER A 13 38.76 13.50 23.15
CA SER A 13 40.23 13.66 23.16
C SER A 13 41.02 12.36 23.38
N GLY A 14 40.36 11.21 23.51
CA GLY A 14 41.01 9.91 23.76
C GLY A 14 41.43 9.15 22.48
N ASN A 15 42.02 7.96 22.67
CA ASN A 15 42.44 7.09 21.56
C ASN A 15 41.22 6.48 20.78
N ASP A 16 40.06 6.42 21.40
CA ASP A 16 38.79 5.96 20.78
C ASP A 16 37.71 7.03 21.09
N PRO A 17 37.72 8.15 20.34
CA PRO A 17 36.88 9.31 20.64
C PRO A 17 35.43 9.02 20.33
N GLY A 18 34.53 9.43 21.23
CA GLY A 18 33.07 9.28 21.09
C GLY A 18 32.45 8.59 22.30
N PHE A 19 31.12 8.57 22.30
CA PHE A 19 30.32 7.96 23.36
C PHE A 19 30.24 6.44 23.21
N ASP A 20 30.22 5.70 24.32
CA ASP A 20 29.95 4.27 24.33
C ASP A 20 28.50 3.97 23.98
N VAL A 21 27.57 4.84 24.37
CA VAL A 21 26.13 4.67 24.14
C VAL A 21 25.47 6.01 23.84
N VAL A 22 24.65 6.01 22.78
CA VAL A 22 23.72 7.09 22.46
C VAL A 22 22.31 6.51 22.46
N ILE A 23 21.46 7.02 23.37
CA ILE A 23 20.07 6.57 23.52
C ILE A 23 19.12 7.75 23.40
N GLY A 24 17.95 7.56 22.78
CA GLY A 24 17.00 8.65 22.69
C GLY A 24 15.70 8.34 21.95
N ASN A 25 14.85 9.35 22.00
CA ASN A 25 13.61 9.44 21.22
C ASN A 25 13.69 10.73 20.38
N PRO A 26 14.19 10.64 19.12
CA PRO A 26 14.35 11.81 18.27
C PRO A 26 12.98 12.38 17.85
N PRO A 27 12.89 13.68 17.52
CA PRO A 27 11.63 14.30 17.13
C PRO A 27 11.08 13.76 15.79
N TYR A 28 9.75 13.52 15.72
CA TYR A 28 9.05 13.00 14.54
C TYR A 28 8.41 14.14 13.74
N ILE A 29 9.25 15.04 13.21
CA ILE A 29 8.82 16.23 12.47
C ILE A 29 9.11 16.03 10.99
N ARG A 30 8.08 16.21 10.16
CA ARG A 30 8.24 16.18 8.69
C ARG A 30 9.00 17.40 8.22
N ILE A 31 9.91 17.22 7.27
CA ILE A 31 10.73 18.31 6.74
C ILE A 31 9.90 19.42 6.10
N GLN A 32 8.71 19.11 5.54
CA GLN A 32 7.82 20.13 5.01
C GLN A 32 7.32 21.09 6.09
N ALA A 33 6.90 20.55 7.25
CA ALA A 33 6.48 21.36 8.38
C ALA A 33 7.65 22.19 8.94
N LEU A 34 8.84 21.57 9.07
CA LEU A 34 10.02 22.29 9.52
C LEU A 34 10.40 23.44 8.58
N LYS A 35 10.23 23.26 7.27
CA LYS A 35 10.52 24.28 6.27
C LYS A 35 9.69 25.56 6.42
N GLU A 36 8.50 25.48 6.99
CA GLU A 36 7.61 26.63 7.17
C GLU A 36 8.15 27.62 8.23
N TRP A 37 8.81 27.11 9.29
CA TRP A 37 9.28 27.94 10.39
C TRP A 37 10.79 27.94 10.61
N ALA A 38 11.53 26.95 10.09
CA ALA A 38 12.98 26.85 10.19
C ALA A 38 13.67 26.50 8.84
N PRO A 39 13.48 27.27 7.77
CA PRO A 39 13.99 26.94 6.43
C PRO A 39 15.52 26.85 6.38
N ARG A 40 16.25 27.64 7.18
CA ARG A 40 17.72 27.60 7.26
C ARG A 40 18.24 26.28 7.83
N GLU A 41 17.53 25.68 8.78
CA GLU A 41 17.88 24.37 9.32
C GLU A 41 17.70 23.28 8.27
N VAL A 42 16.63 23.34 7.49
CA VAL A 42 16.38 22.40 6.39
C VAL A 42 17.52 22.40 5.37
N GLU A 43 18.00 23.60 4.99
CA GLU A 43 19.15 23.72 4.08
C GLU A 43 20.45 23.20 4.71
N PHE A 44 20.65 23.47 5.99
CA PHE A 44 21.78 22.93 6.74
C PHE A 44 21.78 21.41 6.76
N TYR A 45 20.65 20.78 7.08
CA TYR A 45 20.53 19.32 7.11
C TYR A 45 20.83 18.71 5.74
N LYS A 46 20.29 19.26 4.65
CA LYS A 46 20.55 18.79 3.29
C LYS A 46 22.03 18.87 2.88
N LYS A 47 22.74 19.87 3.37
CA LYS A 47 24.18 20.03 3.05
C LYS A 47 25.08 19.16 3.92
N LYS A 48 24.69 18.92 5.16
CA LYS A 48 25.53 18.29 6.18
C LYS A 48 25.34 16.79 6.29
N TYR A 49 24.11 16.27 6.03
CA TYR A 49 23.74 14.89 6.34
C TYR A 49 23.31 14.13 5.08
N LEU A 50 23.92 12.95 4.88
CA LEU A 50 23.57 12.05 3.77
C LEU A 50 22.11 11.58 3.89
N SER A 51 21.66 11.27 5.10
CA SER A 51 20.28 10.85 5.38
C SER A 51 19.22 11.87 4.97
N ALA A 52 19.58 13.15 4.85
CA ALA A 52 18.71 14.25 4.43
C ALA A 52 18.75 14.55 2.93
N SER A 53 19.47 13.77 2.11
CA SER A 53 19.72 14.06 0.69
C SER A 53 18.52 13.76 -0.23
N LYS A 54 17.52 13.00 0.21
CA LYS A 54 16.45 12.52 -0.68
C LYS A 54 15.05 12.76 -0.13
N GLY A 55 14.21 13.39 -0.93
CA GLY A 55 12.75 13.45 -0.74
C GLY A 55 12.28 14.24 0.49
N ASN A 56 11.05 13.91 0.92
CA ASN A 56 10.39 14.53 2.06
C ASN A 56 10.56 13.63 3.29
N TYR A 57 11.71 13.73 3.93
CA TYR A 57 12.06 12.95 5.11
C TYR A 57 11.49 13.55 6.41
N ASP A 58 11.47 12.74 7.45
CA ASP A 58 11.26 13.19 8.82
C ASP A 58 12.61 13.40 9.48
N ILE A 59 12.78 14.43 10.33
CA ILE A 59 14.09 14.85 10.82
C ILE A 59 14.81 13.81 11.70
N TYR A 60 14.11 12.79 12.22
CA TYR A 60 14.75 11.73 12.99
C TYR A 60 15.86 11.00 12.22
N VAL A 61 15.83 10.97 10.88
CA VAL A 61 16.89 10.34 10.06
C VAL A 61 18.23 11.05 10.27
N VAL A 62 18.20 12.37 10.45
CA VAL A 62 19.39 13.20 10.75
C VAL A 62 19.93 12.87 12.14
N PHE A 63 19.03 12.64 13.12
CA PHE A 63 19.43 12.26 14.47
C PHE A 63 20.11 10.89 14.52
N VAL A 64 19.65 9.93 13.71
CA VAL A 64 20.28 8.62 13.59
C VAL A 64 21.70 8.75 13.03
N GLU A 65 21.88 9.47 11.91
CA GLU A 65 23.20 9.71 11.32
C GLU A 65 24.12 10.44 12.29
N LYS A 66 23.63 11.50 12.94
CA LYS A 66 24.42 12.24 13.95
C LYS A 66 24.75 11.37 15.15
N GLY A 67 23.78 10.65 15.70
CA GLY A 67 23.99 9.73 16.83
C GLY A 67 25.07 8.68 16.54
N LEU A 68 24.99 8.06 15.35
CA LEU A 68 26.00 7.09 14.89
C LEU A 68 27.39 7.75 14.74
N SER A 69 27.45 9.02 14.32
CA SER A 69 28.73 9.76 14.19
C SER A 69 29.36 10.13 15.53
N LEU A 70 28.57 10.20 16.59
CA LEU A 70 29.04 10.54 17.94
C LEU A 70 29.55 9.33 18.75
N LEU A 71 29.37 8.12 18.23
CA LEU A 71 29.84 6.89 18.88
C LEU A 71 31.34 6.67 18.66
N ASN A 72 32.00 6.12 19.70
CA ASN A 72 33.30 5.51 19.53
C ASN A 72 33.26 4.24 18.71
N THR A 73 34.38 3.60 18.42
CA THR A 73 34.46 2.46 17.47
C THR A 73 33.65 1.23 17.89
N ARG A 74 33.34 1.07 19.18
CA ARG A 74 32.54 -0.02 19.76
C ARG A 74 31.24 0.45 20.40
N GLY A 75 30.88 1.70 20.17
CA GLY A 75 29.69 2.32 20.74
C GLY A 75 28.40 1.81 20.12
N ARG A 76 27.31 1.95 20.85
CA ARG A 76 25.97 1.51 20.45
C ARG A 76 24.95 2.63 20.48
N LEU A 77 24.04 2.63 19.51
CA LEU A 77 22.90 3.56 19.47
C LEU A 77 21.62 2.78 19.70
N GLY A 78 20.74 3.30 20.56
CA GLY A 78 19.41 2.76 20.80
C GLY A 78 18.34 3.86 20.68
N PHE A 79 17.56 3.86 19.63
CA PHE A 79 16.49 4.84 19.41
C PHE A 79 15.13 4.20 19.27
N ILE A 80 14.11 4.86 19.86
CA ILE A 80 12.72 4.63 19.47
C ILE A 80 12.36 5.64 18.39
N LEU A 81 11.86 5.16 17.22
CA LEU A 81 11.61 6.04 16.08
C LEU A 81 10.58 5.41 15.11
N PRO A 82 9.98 6.19 14.21
CA PRO A 82 9.07 5.67 13.21
C PRO A 82 9.74 4.71 12.24
N HIS A 83 9.16 3.52 12.02
CA HIS A 83 9.72 2.55 11.08
C HIS A 83 9.39 2.86 9.60
N LYS A 84 8.68 3.93 9.31
CA LYS A 84 8.28 4.33 7.96
C LYS A 84 9.46 4.42 6.97
N PHE A 85 10.65 4.80 7.43
CA PHE A 85 11.85 4.87 6.58
C PHE A 85 12.29 3.50 6.04
N PHE A 86 11.84 2.39 6.61
CA PHE A 86 12.13 1.05 6.10
C PHE A 86 11.67 0.89 4.66
N ASN A 87 10.49 1.42 4.31
CA ASN A 87 9.84 1.22 3.02
C ASN A 87 9.65 2.53 2.21
N ALA A 88 9.93 3.70 2.80
CA ALA A 88 9.80 4.97 2.11
C ALA A 88 11.06 5.28 1.27
N GLN A 89 10.85 5.95 0.12
CA GLN A 89 11.97 6.36 -0.75
C GLN A 89 12.96 7.27 -0.05
N TYR A 90 12.49 8.18 0.81
CA TYR A 90 13.37 9.08 1.56
C TYR A 90 14.28 8.34 2.55
N GLY A 91 13.92 7.12 2.94
CA GLY A 91 14.71 6.29 3.84
C GLY A 91 15.95 5.66 3.20
N GLN A 92 16.02 5.62 1.87
CA GLN A 92 17.11 4.97 1.13
C GLN A 92 18.52 5.44 1.55
N PRO A 93 18.82 6.74 1.71
CA PRO A 93 20.14 7.18 2.13
C PRO A 93 20.50 6.69 3.55
N LEU A 94 19.56 6.74 4.50
CA LEU A 94 19.78 6.22 5.85
C LEU A 94 19.96 4.70 5.83
N ARG A 95 19.13 3.96 5.09
CA ARG A 95 19.29 2.51 4.95
C ARG A 95 20.67 2.16 4.37
N GLY A 96 21.13 2.92 3.36
CA GLY A 96 22.45 2.77 2.79
C GLY A 96 23.58 3.01 3.81
N LEU A 97 23.49 4.07 4.59
CA LEU A 97 24.47 4.39 5.64
C LEU A 97 24.55 3.27 6.68
N VAL A 98 23.40 2.77 7.14
CA VAL A 98 23.33 1.72 8.17
C VAL A 98 23.80 0.37 7.61
N SER A 99 23.40 0.01 6.38
CA SER A 99 23.76 -1.27 5.77
C SER A 99 25.22 -1.35 5.32
N ASN A 100 25.78 -0.26 4.78
CA ASN A 100 27.18 -0.23 4.35
C ASN A 100 28.17 -0.50 5.50
N GLY A 101 27.88 0.02 6.70
CA GLY A 101 28.66 -0.25 7.89
C GLY A 101 28.20 -1.51 8.65
N ARG A 102 27.19 -2.24 8.16
CA ARG A 102 26.56 -3.36 8.87
C ARG A 102 26.12 -3.01 10.29
N HIS A 103 25.73 -1.74 10.51
CA HIS A 103 25.48 -1.22 11.85
C HIS A 103 24.19 -1.74 12.48
N LEU A 104 23.23 -2.29 11.71
CA LEU A 104 21.95 -2.75 12.25
C LEU A 104 22.13 -4.02 13.07
N ALA A 105 22.06 -3.90 14.40
CA ALA A 105 22.23 -5.02 15.32
C ALA A 105 20.91 -5.65 15.75
N GLU A 106 19.89 -4.81 16.05
CA GLU A 106 18.58 -5.30 16.46
C GLU A 106 17.47 -4.32 16.09
N VAL A 107 16.29 -4.87 15.77
CA VAL A 107 15.05 -4.14 15.58
C VAL A 107 13.93 -4.82 16.37
N VAL A 108 13.26 -4.06 17.26
CA VAL A 108 11.98 -4.47 17.86
C VAL A 108 10.85 -3.69 17.19
N HIS A 109 10.05 -4.37 16.39
CA HIS A 109 9.04 -3.77 15.53
C HIS A 109 7.64 -3.93 16.13
N PHE A 110 6.99 -2.83 16.50
CA PHE A 110 5.68 -2.82 17.16
C PHE A 110 4.48 -2.87 16.18
N GLY A 111 4.72 -3.13 14.90
CA GLY A 111 3.64 -3.22 13.91
C GLY A 111 2.79 -1.96 13.85
N ASP A 112 1.47 -2.13 13.98
CA ASP A 112 0.47 -1.06 14.07
C ASP A 112 0.06 -0.74 15.53
N SER A 113 0.77 -1.30 16.52
CA SER A 113 0.53 -1.02 17.92
C SER A 113 0.88 0.41 18.29
N GLN A 114 0.01 1.06 19.04
CA GLN A 114 0.21 2.43 19.49
C GLN A 114 1.03 2.47 20.79
N VAL A 115 2.34 2.69 20.66
CA VAL A 115 3.27 2.75 21.82
C VAL A 115 3.05 4.01 22.65
N PHE A 116 2.76 5.14 22.00
CA PHE A 116 2.51 6.42 22.66
C PHE A 116 1.04 6.80 22.61
N ARG A 117 0.47 7.15 23.76
CA ARG A 117 -0.92 7.64 23.83
C ARG A 117 -1.07 8.93 23.00
N GLY A 118 -2.09 8.97 22.15
CA GLY A 118 -2.40 10.14 21.31
C GLY A 118 -1.55 10.30 20.05
N ALA A 119 -0.51 9.49 19.85
CA ALA A 119 0.26 9.51 18.62
C ALA A 119 -0.22 8.43 17.65
N THR A 120 -0.36 8.79 16.36
CA THR A 120 -0.75 7.86 15.28
C THR A 120 0.47 7.27 14.55
N THR A 121 1.67 7.45 15.10
CA THR A 121 2.92 7.04 14.47
C THR A 121 3.29 5.63 14.89
N TYR A 122 3.50 4.76 13.92
CA TYR A 122 4.00 3.40 14.13
C TYR A 122 5.51 3.41 14.33
N THR A 123 5.99 2.86 15.44
CA THR A 123 7.37 2.95 15.88
C THR A 123 8.06 1.58 15.95
N CYS A 124 9.39 1.62 16.03
CA CYS A 124 10.24 0.49 16.39
C CYS A 124 11.33 0.96 17.37
N LEU A 125 11.91 0.02 18.12
CA LEU A 125 13.23 0.21 18.71
C LEU A 125 14.25 -0.22 17.68
N MET A 126 15.25 0.61 17.44
CA MET A 126 16.35 0.33 16.53
C MET A 126 17.67 0.44 17.29
N PHE A 127 18.45 -0.62 17.23
CA PHE A 127 19.77 -0.68 17.87
C PHE A 127 20.83 -0.81 16.79
N LEU A 128 21.80 0.12 16.82
CA LEU A 128 22.95 0.10 15.93
C LEU A 128 24.22 -0.19 16.73
N ASP A 129 25.11 -0.98 16.13
CA ASP A 129 26.47 -1.24 16.63
C ASP A 129 27.46 -0.55 15.69
N LYS A 130 28.31 0.33 16.23
CA LYS A 130 29.28 1.07 15.43
C LYS A 130 30.35 0.18 14.82
N ALA A 131 30.73 -0.89 15.52
CA ALA A 131 31.69 -1.89 15.02
C ALA A 131 31.15 -2.72 13.86
N GLY A 132 29.82 -2.73 13.70
CA GLY A 132 29.11 -3.58 12.76
C GLY A 132 28.72 -4.92 13.38
N ALA A 133 27.69 -5.54 12.81
CA ALA A 133 27.15 -6.84 13.22
C ALA A 133 27.17 -7.80 12.03
N GLU A 134 27.31 -9.11 12.27
CA GLU A 134 27.16 -10.13 11.23
C GLU A 134 25.70 -10.45 10.96
N GLN A 135 24.86 -10.28 11.99
CA GLN A 135 23.43 -10.54 11.93
C GLN A 135 22.66 -9.45 12.63
N CYS A 136 21.46 -9.13 12.14
CA CYS A 136 20.48 -8.30 12.81
C CYS A 136 19.43 -9.20 13.44
N ARG A 137 19.19 -9.05 14.73
CA ARG A 137 18.06 -9.65 15.41
C ARG A 137 16.79 -8.85 15.11
N PHE A 138 15.77 -9.49 14.55
CA PHE A 138 14.49 -8.84 14.31
C PHE A 138 13.42 -9.49 15.20
N VAL A 139 12.74 -8.66 16.00
CA VAL A 139 11.65 -9.06 16.89
C VAL A 139 10.37 -8.38 16.43
N ARG A 140 9.33 -9.14 16.09
CA ARG A 140 8.01 -8.58 15.78
C ARG A 140 7.11 -8.72 17.02
N VAL A 141 6.62 -7.59 17.52
CA VAL A 141 5.71 -7.53 18.66
C VAL A 141 4.27 -7.48 18.14
N ASP A 142 3.56 -8.60 18.23
CA ASP A 142 2.16 -8.71 17.81
C ASP A 142 1.19 -8.30 18.94
N ASP A 143 1.58 -8.45 20.20
CA ASP A 143 0.85 -8.02 21.40
C ASP A 143 1.75 -7.14 22.29
N LEU A 144 1.50 -5.84 22.26
CA LEU A 144 2.27 -4.87 23.04
C LEU A 144 2.09 -5.04 24.55
N ALA A 145 0.89 -5.39 25.01
CA ALA A 145 0.60 -5.54 26.43
C ALA A 145 1.31 -6.78 27.00
N ALA A 146 1.25 -7.90 26.28
CA ALA A 146 1.99 -9.11 26.64
C ALA A 146 3.50 -8.86 26.65
N TRP A 147 4.05 -8.15 25.64
CA TRP A 147 5.46 -7.81 25.55
C TRP A 147 5.92 -6.91 26.71
N GLN A 148 5.13 -5.90 27.08
CA GLN A 148 5.39 -5.04 28.23
C GLN A 148 5.31 -5.82 29.56
N GLY A 149 4.38 -6.75 29.69
CA GLY A 149 4.25 -7.62 30.85
C GLY A 149 5.44 -8.55 31.03
N LEU A 150 6.01 -9.08 29.95
CA LEU A 150 7.22 -9.91 29.97
C LEU A 150 8.46 -9.14 30.42
N ASN A 151 8.56 -7.87 30.04
CA ASN A 151 9.70 -7.02 30.43
C ASN A 151 9.59 -6.43 31.84
N SER A 152 8.43 -6.48 32.47
CA SER A 152 8.20 -5.96 33.84
C SER A 152 8.41 -6.99 34.94
N LYS A 153 8.54 -8.26 34.60
CA LYS A 153 8.84 -9.35 35.54
C LYS A 153 10.27 -9.81 35.32
N ASP A 154 11.02 -9.94 36.43
CA ASP A 154 12.42 -10.37 36.48
C ASP A 154 12.78 -11.40 35.38
N VAL A 155 13.71 -11.05 34.51
CA VAL A 155 14.15 -11.81 33.33
C VAL A 155 14.76 -13.19 33.65
N ARG A 156 14.75 -13.64 34.92
CA ARG A 156 15.48 -14.83 35.34
C ARG A 156 14.68 -16.13 35.43
N THR A 157 13.35 -16.09 35.37
CA THR A 157 12.56 -17.33 35.56
C THR A 157 11.20 -17.27 34.86
N THR A 158 11.10 -17.49 33.55
CA THR A 158 9.89 -18.08 32.99
C THR A 158 10.18 -18.83 31.69
N LYS A 159 10.32 -20.14 31.81
CA LYS A 159 10.26 -21.10 30.70
C LYS A 159 8.82 -21.34 30.18
N ASP A 160 7.82 -20.65 30.73
CA ASP A 160 6.41 -20.83 30.44
C ASP A 160 5.72 -19.49 30.12
N ALA A 161 6.15 -18.80 29.06
CA ALA A 161 5.37 -17.70 28.48
C ALA A 161 4.89 -18.13 27.09
N SER A 162 3.66 -18.59 27.07
CA SER A 162 2.90 -18.95 25.86
C SER A 162 2.61 -17.73 25.01
N THR A 163 3.40 -17.44 24.10
CA THR A 163 3.43 -16.81 22.77
C THR A 163 4.72 -16.01 22.58
N PRO A 164 5.79 -16.62 22.10
CA PRO A 164 6.98 -15.85 21.72
C PRO A 164 6.59 -14.95 20.55
N SER A 165 6.84 -13.64 20.70
CA SER A 165 6.88 -12.75 19.54
C SER A 165 7.80 -13.39 18.48
N PRO A 166 7.39 -13.46 17.21
CA PRO A 166 8.26 -14.00 16.16
C PRO A 166 9.59 -13.24 16.16
N ASP A 167 10.65 -13.95 16.43
CA ASP A 167 11.99 -13.40 16.45
C ASP A 167 12.90 -14.24 15.54
N GLY A 168 13.90 -13.60 14.95
CA GLY A 168 14.82 -14.28 14.07
C GLY A 168 16.03 -13.42 13.73
N ALA A 169 17.07 -14.09 13.24
CA ALA A 169 18.29 -13.44 12.80
C ALA A 169 18.27 -13.26 11.27
N VAL A 170 18.59 -12.06 10.82
CA VAL A 170 18.74 -11.69 9.41
C VAL A 170 20.21 -11.41 9.16
N ALA A 171 20.82 -12.07 8.16
CA ALA A 171 22.22 -11.83 7.82
C ALA A 171 22.44 -10.36 7.43
N ALA A 172 23.41 -9.69 8.04
CA ALA A 172 23.68 -8.27 7.76
C ALA A 172 24.05 -8.03 6.29
N SER A 173 24.63 -9.04 5.60
CA SER A 173 24.95 -8.99 4.18
C SER A 173 23.71 -8.92 3.26
N SER A 174 22.53 -9.35 3.73
CA SER A 174 21.28 -9.26 2.98
C SER A 174 20.56 -7.91 3.20
N ILE A 175 20.98 -7.13 4.20
CA ILE A 175 20.44 -5.81 4.50
C ILE A 175 21.15 -4.78 3.64
N THR A 176 20.41 -4.12 2.73
CA THR A 176 20.96 -3.15 1.76
C THR A 176 20.26 -1.80 1.87
N SER A 177 20.57 -0.88 0.96
CA SER A 177 19.83 0.38 0.82
C SER A 177 18.42 0.21 0.27
N ALA A 178 18.08 -0.97 -0.26
CA ALA A 178 16.72 -1.33 -0.68
C ALA A 178 15.73 -1.30 0.50
N GLU A 179 14.45 -1.45 0.21
CA GLU A 179 13.41 -1.48 1.24
C GLU A 179 13.64 -2.65 2.22
N TRP A 180 13.47 -2.38 3.50
CA TRP A 180 13.64 -3.37 4.56
C TRP A 180 12.32 -4.04 4.89
N ASN A 181 12.17 -5.26 4.42
CA ASN A 181 11.03 -6.13 4.70
C ASN A 181 11.56 -7.36 5.47
N PHE A 182 11.70 -7.21 6.78
CA PHE A 182 12.18 -8.29 7.64
C PHE A 182 11.05 -9.30 7.88
N THR A 183 11.20 -10.49 7.32
CA THR A 183 10.32 -11.63 7.61
C THR A 183 11.07 -12.60 8.48
N VAL A 184 10.54 -12.89 9.66
CA VAL A 184 11.13 -13.81 10.64
C VAL A 184 10.10 -14.84 11.11
N GLY A 185 10.58 -15.96 11.63
CA GLY A 185 9.74 -17.07 12.08
C GLY A 185 9.35 -18.03 10.96
N GLU A 186 8.32 -18.83 11.21
CA GLU A 186 7.79 -19.78 10.25
C GLU A 186 7.38 -19.07 8.96
N GLY A 187 7.83 -19.56 7.81
CA GLY A 187 7.54 -18.96 6.50
C GLY A 187 8.60 -18.00 5.95
N SER A 188 9.65 -17.64 6.69
CA SER A 188 10.72 -16.79 6.16
C SER A 188 11.40 -17.40 4.93
N SER A 189 11.69 -18.71 4.95
CA SER A 189 12.27 -19.46 3.81
C SER A 189 11.32 -19.48 2.60
N LEU A 190 10.03 -19.68 2.82
CA LEU A 190 9.02 -19.60 1.76
C LEU A 190 8.98 -18.19 1.16
N PHE A 191 8.93 -17.15 1.98
CA PHE A 191 8.92 -15.77 1.52
C PHE A 191 10.16 -15.44 0.68
N GLU A 192 11.36 -15.85 1.13
CA GLU A 192 12.59 -15.67 0.37
C GLU A 192 12.58 -16.44 -0.96
N ARG A 193 12.11 -17.70 -0.97
CA ARG A 193 11.99 -18.50 -2.20
C ARG A 193 11.08 -17.81 -3.21
N LEU A 194 9.91 -17.37 -2.79
CA LEU A 194 8.96 -16.67 -3.66
C LEU A 194 9.51 -15.31 -4.13
N ASN A 195 10.23 -14.60 -3.27
CA ASN A 195 10.88 -13.35 -3.65
C ASN A 195 12.08 -13.50 -4.60
N ARG A 196 12.56 -14.70 -4.85
CA ARG A 196 13.59 -14.99 -5.88
C ARG A 196 13.00 -15.33 -7.25
N MET A 197 11.66 -15.47 -7.36
CA MET A 197 11.01 -15.70 -8.64
C MET A 197 11.32 -14.55 -9.61
N PRO A 198 11.65 -14.83 -10.88
CA PRO A 198 12.15 -13.80 -11.80
C PRO A 198 11.08 -12.83 -12.29
N VAL A 199 9.81 -13.26 -12.36
CA VAL A 199 8.71 -12.46 -12.90
C VAL A 199 7.89 -11.86 -11.76
N ARG A 200 7.62 -10.56 -11.86
CA ARG A 200 6.83 -9.77 -10.93
C ARG A 200 5.57 -9.24 -11.60
N LEU A 201 4.61 -8.76 -10.79
CA LEU A 201 3.40 -8.16 -11.34
C LEU A 201 3.73 -7.02 -12.33
N GLU A 202 4.73 -6.19 -12.03
CA GLU A 202 5.14 -5.11 -12.93
C GLU A 202 5.66 -5.60 -14.30
N ASN A 203 6.13 -6.85 -14.41
CA ASN A 203 6.61 -7.43 -15.67
C ASN A 203 5.48 -7.97 -16.56
N VAL A 204 4.31 -8.20 -16.01
CA VAL A 204 3.11 -8.70 -16.73
C VAL A 204 2.05 -7.62 -16.89
N THR A 205 2.37 -6.40 -16.51
CA THR A 205 1.46 -5.24 -16.57
C THR A 205 2.06 -4.11 -17.40
N ASP A 206 1.22 -3.48 -18.22
CA ASP A 206 1.59 -2.25 -18.93
C ASP A 206 1.74 -1.09 -17.93
N ARG A 207 0.79 -1.00 -16.99
CA ARG A 207 0.76 0.09 -16.01
C ARG A 207 0.04 -0.28 -14.72
N ILE A 208 0.65 0.08 -13.58
CA ILE A 208 -0.02 0.12 -12.27
C ILE A 208 -0.13 1.59 -11.89
N PHE A 209 -1.35 2.11 -11.74
CA PHE A 209 -1.59 3.54 -11.59
C PHE A 209 -2.55 3.87 -10.45
N GLN A 210 -2.30 4.99 -9.80
CA GLN A 210 -3.20 5.57 -8.81
C GLN A 210 -4.36 6.29 -9.53
N GLY A 211 -5.55 6.30 -8.92
CA GLY A 211 -6.71 6.97 -9.47
C GLY A 211 -6.53 8.47 -9.70
N ILE A 212 -7.50 9.06 -10.40
CA ILE A 212 -7.48 10.46 -10.82
C ILE A 212 -7.52 11.43 -9.61
N LYS A 213 -7.04 12.66 -9.83
CA LYS A 213 -7.02 13.73 -8.83
C LYS A 213 -7.64 14.99 -9.40
N THR A 214 -8.85 15.28 -8.97
CA THR A 214 -9.64 16.42 -9.47
C THR A 214 -9.21 17.75 -8.86
N SER A 215 -8.68 17.76 -7.64
CA SER A 215 -8.50 18.93 -6.77
C SER A 215 -9.80 19.71 -6.52
N ALA A 216 -10.96 19.09 -6.83
CA ALA A 216 -12.30 19.65 -6.58
C ALA A 216 -13.35 18.53 -6.49
N ASP A 217 -13.08 17.53 -5.66
CA ASP A 217 -13.94 16.35 -5.52
C ASP A 217 -15.41 16.72 -5.21
N ARG A 218 -15.65 17.82 -4.47
CA ARG A 218 -17.00 18.29 -4.13
C ARG A 218 -17.83 18.73 -5.34
N ILE A 219 -17.15 19.10 -6.47
CA ILE A 219 -17.79 19.53 -7.72
C ILE A 219 -17.86 18.36 -8.70
N TYR A 220 -16.73 17.65 -8.87
CA TYR A 220 -16.66 16.60 -9.88
C TYR A 220 -17.28 15.27 -9.45
N ILE A 221 -17.39 15.02 -8.14
CA ILE A 221 -18.04 13.82 -7.60
C ILE A 221 -19.45 14.18 -7.16
N VAL A 222 -20.44 13.62 -7.85
CA VAL A 222 -21.86 13.89 -7.65
C VAL A 222 -22.61 12.60 -7.33
N GLU A 223 -23.80 12.72 -6.76
CA GLU A 223 -24.65 11.58 -6.45
C GLU A 223 -25.83 11.54 -7.43
N GLU A 224 -26.03 10.39 -8.08
CA GLU A 224 -27.14 10.16 -8.99
C GLU A 224 -28.43 9.98 -8.19
N ASN A 225 -29.44 10.78 -8.49
CA ASN A 225 -30.80 10.64 -7.96
C ASN A 225 -31.69 9.89 -8.94
N ARG A 226 -31.66 10.29 -10.22
CA ARG A 226 -32.48 9.71 -11.28
C ARG A 226 -31.80 9.87 -12.63
N ARG A 227 -31.99 8.89 -13.51
CA ARG A 227 -31.44 8.88 -14.87
C ARG A 227 -32.52 8.58 -15.91
N ASN A 228 -32.42 9.23 -17.06
CA ASN A 228 -33.07 8.85 -18.29
C ASN A 228 -32.06 8.88 -19.45
N ALA A 229 -32.51 8.62 -20.68
CA ALA A 229 -31.64 8.56 -21.84
C ALA A 229 -30.96 9.89 -22.22
N LYS A 230 -31.49 11.02 -21.79
CA LYS A 230 -31.01 12.37 -22.17
C LYS A 230 -30.28 13.11 -21.05
N GLU A 231 -30.65 12.83 -19.81
CA GLU A 231 -30.13 13.56 -18.66
C GLU A 231 -30.07 12.70 -17.40
N VAL A 232 -29.13 13.04 -16.54
CA VAL A 232 -28.98 12.49 -15.19
C VAL A 232 -29.24 13.62 -14.20
N GLN A 233 -30.21 13.41 -13.32
CA GLN A 233 -30.45 14.28 -12.19
C GLN A 233 -29.49 13.89 -11.09
N ILE A 234 -28.64 14.84 -10.68
CA ILE A 234 -27.59 14.66 -9.70
C ILE A 234 -27.75 15.61 -8.52
N ARG A 235 -27.19 15.24 -7.37
CA ARG A 235 -27.00 16.13 -6.22
C ARG A 235 -25.53 16.51 -6.12
N SER A 236 -25.23 17.79 -6.15
CA SER A 236 -23.88 18.33 -5.95
C SER A 236 -23.62 18.58 -4.48
N LYS A 237 -22.44 18.18 -4.00
CA LYS A 237 -21.98 18.44 -2.63
C LYS A 237 -21.51 19.88 -2.42
N GLU A 238 -21.14 20.56 -3.48
CA GLU A 238 -20.67 21.95 -3.39
C GLU A 238 -21.84 22.93 -3.31
N THR A 239 -22.83 22.75 -4.20
CA THR A 239 -23.99 23.65 -4.26
C THR A 239 -25.12 23.22 -3.32
N GLU A 240 -25.10 21.98 -2.82
CA GLU A 240 -26.18 21.32 -2.06
C GLU A 240 -27.52 21.25 -2.82
N LYS A 241 -27.49 21.52 -4.12
CA LYS A 241 -28.66 21.54 -5.02
C LYS A 241 -28.68 20.34 -5.94
N GLU A 242 -29.85 20.14 -6.56
CA GLU A 242 -30.02 19.23 -7.66
C GLU A 242 -29.72 19.93 -8.99
N HIS A 243 -29.02 19.22 -9.87
CA HIS A 243 -28.69 19.66 -11.21
C HIS A 243 -29.02 18.55 -12.20
N ARG A 244 -29.09 18.92 -13.48
CA ARG A 244 -29.21 17.97 -14.59
C ARG A 244 -27.95 18.07 -15.42
N LEU A 245 -27.38 16.91 -15.77
CA LEU A 245 -26.16 16.80 -16.58
C LEU A 245 -26.39 15.79 -17.70
N GLU A 246 -25.64 15.91 -18.77
CA GLU A 246 -25.62 14.90 -19.82
C GLU A 246 -24.95 13.61 -19.35
N PRO A 247 -25.49 12.43 -19.68
CA PRO A 247 -24.96 11.13 -19.22
C PRO A 247 -23.57 10.80 -19.74
N ASP A 248 -23.21 11.29 -20.94
CA ASP A 248 -21.99 10.89 -21.65
C ASP A 248 -20.70 11.30 -20.94
N LEU A 249 -20.76 12.32 -20.08
CA LEU A 249 -19.61 12.80 -19.30
C LEU A 249 -19.60 12.28 -17.86
N LEU A 250 -20.56 11.42 -17.50
CA LEU A 250 -20.73 10.89 -16.17
C LEU A 250 -20.38 9.41 -16.09
N HIS A 251 -19.39 9.07 -15.29
CA HIS A 251 -18.96 7.69 -15.11
C HIS A 251 -19.17 7.24 -13.65
N PRO A 252 -19.54 5.96 -13.40
CA PRO A 252 -19.61 5.40 -12.08
C PRO A 252 -18.28 5.59 -11.33
N LEU A 253 -18.34 6.16 -10.12
CA LEU A 253 -17.17 6.36 -9.27
C LEU A 253 -17.15 5.33 -8.15
N VAL A 254 -16.19 4.44 -8.20
CA VAL A 254 -15.94 3.44 -7.16
C VAL A 254 -14.93 3.95 -6.14
N LYS A 255 -15.12 3.53 -4.89
CA LYS A 255 -14.20 3.75 -3.77
C LYS A 255 -13.61 2.40 -3.32
N GLY A 256 -12.59 2.45 -2.48
CA GLY A 256 -11.96 1.25 -1.95
C GLY A 256 -12.95 0.28 -1.30
N GLY A 257 -13.95 0.79 -0.57
CA GLY A 257 -14.97 -0.05 0.07
C GLY A 257 -15.92 -0.79 -0.89
N ASP A 258 -16.01 -0.35 -2.14
CA ASP A 258 -16.88 -0.97 -3.16
C ASP A 258 -16.22 -2.19 -3.82
N SER A 259 -14.89 -2.33 -3.71
CA SER A 259 -14.16 -3.49 -4.21
C SER A 259 -14.09 -4.60 -3.16
N LYS A 260 -14.44 -5.78 -3.59
CA LYS A 260 -14.28 -7.06 -2.86
C LYS A 260 -13.59 -8.06 -3.77
N ARG A 261 -13.16 -9.18 -3.24
CA ARG A 261 -12.60 -10.27 -4.06
C ARG A 261 -13.54 -10.56 -5.23
N TYR A 262 -13.05 -10.41 -6.46
CA TYR A 262 -13.78 -10.67 -7.71
C TYR A 262 -15.05 -9.84 -7.94
N ARG A 263 -15.38 -8.88 -7.07
CA ARG A 263 -16.62 -8.13 -7.18
C ARG A 263 -16.42 -6.63 -7.02
N LEU A 264 -16.93 -5.88 -7.97
CA LEU A 264 -17.08 -4.43 -7.87
C LEU A 264 -18.55 -4.10 -7.61
N SER A 265 -18.82 -3.50 -6.46
CA SER A 265 -20.21 -3.19 -6.07
C SER A 265 -20.73 -1.98 -6.86
N PRO A 266 -22.00 -2.01 -7.30
CA PRO A 266 -22.64 -0.84 -7.90
C PRO A 266 -22.60 0.37 -6.97
N THR A 267 -22.56 1.56 -7.53
CA THR A 267 -22.53 2.83 -6.80
C THR A 267 -23.47 3.85 -7.45
N ASN A 268 -24.07 4.72 -6.64
CA ASN A 268 -24.81 5.89 -7.12
C ASN A 268 -23.89 7.13 -7.23
N ARG A 269 -22.61 6.99 -6.94
CA ARG A 269 -21.62 8.07 -7.12
C ARG A 269 -21.19 8.10 -8.58
N LEU A 270 -21.18 9.27 -9.14
CA LEU A 270 -20.70 9.55 -10.48
C LEU A 270 -19.55 10.55 -10.42
N ILE A 271 -18.66 10.46 -11.38
CA ILE A 271 -17.66 11.48 -11.62
C ILE A 271 -17.91 12.15 -12.95
N LEU A 272 -17.93 13.48 -12.94
CA LEU A 272 -17.96 14.28 -14.15
C LEU A 272 -16.57 14.31 -14.78
N PHE A 273 -16.39 13.71 -15.94
CA PHE A 273 -15.14 13.55 -16.66
C PHE A 273 -15.15 14.36 -17.96
N PRO A 274 -14.73 15.65 -17.94
CA PRO A 274 -14.80 16.55 -19.08
C PRO A 274 -13.66 16.33 -20.08
N TYR A 275 -13.34 15.09 -20.41
CA TYR A 275 -12.26 14.69 -21.30
C TYR A 275 -12.79 13.73 -22.39
N ALA A 276 -12.18 13.80 -23.56
CA ALA A 276 -12.50 12.92 -24.69
C ALA A 276 -11.23 12.24 -25.23
N PRO A 277 -11.37 11.01 -25.80
CA PRO A 277 -10.25 10.31 -26.43
C PRO A 277 -9.64 11.10 -27.58
N GLN A 278 -8.29 11.08 -27.67
CA GLN A 278 -7.53 11.64 -28.79
C GLN A 278 -7.34 10.63 -29.94
N LYS A 279 -7.24 11.15 -31.17
CA LYS A 279 -6.74 10.36 -32.32
C LYS A 279 -5.23 10.13 -32.09
N GLY A 280 -4.86 8.90 -31.75
CA GLY A 280 -3.45 8.53 -31.48
C GLY A 280 -3.18 8.11 -30.05
N GLY A 281 -4.19 8.08 -29.19
CA GLY A 281 -4.10 7.65 -27.80
C GLY A 281 -4.06 8.82 -26.80
N GLY A 282 -4.51 8.53 -25.57
CA GLY A 282 -4.66 9.55 -24.54
C GLY A 282 -6.04 10.22 -24.57
N VAL A 283 -6.19 11.27 -23.76
CA VAL A 283 -7.42 12.07 -23.66
C VAL A 283 -7.09 13.56 -23.60
N ASP A 284 -7.97 14.37 -24.20
CA ASP A 284 -7.92 15.83 -24.13
C ASP A 284 -9.10 16.37 -23.33
N LEU A 285 -8.86 17.53 -22.69
CA LEU A 285 -9.94 18.32 -22.13
C LEU A 285 -10.87 18.77 -23.25
N ILE A 286 -12.16 18.48 -23.14
CA ILE A 286 -13.17 18.87 -24.15
C ILE A 286 -13.20 20.40 -24.24
N PRO A 287 -13.05 20.99 -25.47
CA PRO A 287 -13.06 22.45 -25.62
C PRO A 287 -14.36 23.08 -25.15
N GLU A 288 -14.26 24.30 -24.62
CA GLU A 288 -15.40 25.09 -24.15
C GLU A 288 -16.51 25.23 -25.19
N SER A 289 -16.16 25.42 -26.46
CA SER A 289 -17.12 25.50 -27.58
C SER A 289 -17.93 24.22 -27.70
N THR A 290 -17.26 23.06 -27.60
CA THR A 290 -17.90 21.74 -27.68
C THR A 290 -18.78 21.48 -26.45
N LEU A 291 -18.33 21.88 -25.23
CA LEU A 291 -19.16 21.76 -24.03
C LEU A 291 -20.44 22.59 -24.14
N LYS A 292 -20.34 23.83 -24.64
CA LYS A 292 -21.51 24.70 -24.83
C LYS A 292 -22.50 24.14 -25.86
N GLU A 293 -21.99 23.56 -26.94
CA GLU A 293 -22.82 23.05 -28.03
C GLU A 293 -23.45 21.69 -27.70
N LYS A 294 -22.65 20.74 -27.20
CA LYS A 294 -23.07 19.34 -27.04
C LYS A 294 -23.48 18.98 -25.62
N PHE A 295 -22.99 19.70 -24.62
CA PHE A 295 -23.19 19.43 -23.19
C PHE A 295 -23.61 20.68 -22.41
N PRO A 296 -24.69 21.38 -22.84
CA PRO A 296 -25.08 22.67 -22.27
C PRO A 296 -25.46 22.61 -20.80
N LEU A 297 -26.04 21.49 -20.32
CA LEU A 297 -26.40 21.31 -18.90
C LEU A 297 -25.12 21.20 -18.04
N THR A 298 -24.16 20.37 -18.49
CA THR A 298 -22.86 20.22 -17.84
C THR A 298 -22.07 21.54 -17.86
N TRP A 299 -22.13 22.27 -18.98
CA TRP A 299 -21.49 23.59 -19.06
C TRP A 299 -22.09 24.58 -18.06
N ALA A 300 -23.42 24.64 -17.97
CA ALA A 300 -24.08 25.50 -16.99
C ALA A 300 -23.66 25.17 -15.54
N TYR A 301 -23.58 23.87 -15.20
CA TYR A 301 -23.11 23.42 -13.91
C TYR A 301 -21.64 23.82 -13.64
N LEU A 302 -20.76 23.67 -14.62
CA LEU A 302 -19.36 24.09 -14.50
C LEU A 302 -19.26 25.61 -14.31
N ILE A 303 -20.02 26.41 -15.04
CA ILE A 303 -20.04 27.89 -14.91
C ILE A 303 -20.50 28.33 -13.52
N GLU A 304 -21.54 27.70 -12.96
CA GLU A 304 -21.98 28.00 -11.59
C GLU A 304 -20.83 27.77 -10.58
N ASN A 305 -20.00 26.78 -10.81
CA ASN A 305 -18.88 26.42 -9.93
C ASN A 305 -17.53 27.07 -10.32
N LYS A 306 -17.50 27.92 -11.36
CA LYS A 306 -16.28 28.53 -11.90
C LYS A 306 -15.46 29.29 -10.83
N PRO A 307 -16.06 30.12 -9.95
CA PRO A 307 -15.29 30.86 -8.94
C PRO A 307 -14.48 29.93 -8.01
N TYR A 308 -15.03 28.77 -7.64
CA TYR A 308 -14.32 27.78 -6.86
C TYR A 308 -13.20 27.11 -7.69
N LEU A 309 -13.53 26.67 -8.91
CA LEU A 309 -12.61 25.96 -9.80
C LEU A 309 -11.38 26.79 -10.16
N GLU A 310 -11.53 28.09 -10.40
CA GLU A 310 -10.42 29.02 -10.69
C GLU A 310 -9.52 29.30 -9.49
N ASN A 311 -10.04 29.20 -8.26
CA ASN A 311 -9.29 29.49 -7.04
C ASN A 311 -8.45 28.31 -6.53
N ARG A 312 -8.57 27.11 -7.15
CA ARG A 312 -7.78 25.93 -6.78
C ARG A 312 -6.28 26.14 -6.95
N GLU A 313 -5.49 25.35 -6.25
CA GLU A 313 -4.01 25.31 -6.36
C GLU A 313 -3.39 26.72 -6.26
N ASN A 314 -3.86 27.54 -5.33
CA ASN A 314 -3.45 28.96 -5.18
C ASN A 314 -3.66 29.79 -6.46
N ARG A 315 -4.81 29.62 -7.10
CA ARG A 315 -5.24 30.30 -8.34
C ARG A 315 -4.44 29.92 -9.61
N LYS A 316 -3.69 28.84 -9.57
CA LYS A 316 -2.98 28.32 -10.75
C LYS A 316 -3.92 27.78 -11.83
N MET A 317 -5.18 27.48 -11.46
CA MET A 317 -6.17 26.99 -12.41
C MET A 317 -6.92 28.09 -13.18
N ARG A 318 -6.57 29.38 -12.99
CA ARG A 318 -7.12 30.46 -13.80
C ARG A 318 -6.64 30.38 -15.24
N GLY A 319 -7.55 30.56 -16.18
CA GLY A 319 -7.26 30.53 -17.61
C GLY A 319 -8.24 29.69 -18.42
N PRO A 320 -7.97 29.40 -19.69
CA PRO A 320 -8.91 28.69 -20.58
C PRO A 320 -9.29 27.28 -20.10
N GLN A 321 -8.42 26.64 -19.33
CA GLN A 321 -8.62 25.26 -18.83
C GLN A 321 -9.06 25.22 -17.36
N TRP A 322 -9.74 26.24 -16.86
CA TRP A 322 -10.16 26.38 -15.47
C TRP A 322 -11.01 25.19 -14.94
N TYR A 323 -11.68 24.46 -15.85
CA TYR A 323 -12.48 23.26 -15.56
C TYR A 323 -11.70 21.95 -15.74
N ALA A 324 -10.41 21.99 -15.97
CA ALA A 324 -9.57 20.78 -15.98
C ALA A 324 -9.39 20.22 -14.55
N TYR A 325 -9.03 18.96 -14.43
CA TYR A 325 -8.60 18.41 -13.14
C TYR A 325 -7.27 19.00 -12.69
N GLY A 326 -7.01 18.99 -11.39
CA GLY A 326 -5.79 19.55 -10.83
C GLY A 326 -4.52 18.78 -11.20
N ARG A 327 -4.65 17.54 -11.67
CA ARG A 327 -3.54 16.71 -12.16
C ARG A 327 -3.98 15.91 -13.39
N ASN A 328 -3.08 15.78 -14.36
CA ASN A 328 -3.28 14.95 -15.56
C ASN A 328 -2.99 13.46 -15.31
N GLN A 329 -3.13 13.01 -14.06
CA GLN A 329 -2.80 11.65 -13.64
C GLN A 329 -3.87 10.68 -14.08
N ALA A 330 -3.48 9.61 -14.77
CA ALA A 330 -4.30 8.46 -15.15
C ALA A 330 -5.55 8.78 -15.99
N LEU A 331 -5.61 9.93 -16.64
CA LEU A 331 -6.76 10.32 -17.46
C LEU A 331 -6.89 9.42 -18.69
N ASP A 332 -5.77 9.04 -19.26
CA ASP A 332 -5.63 8.21 -20.46
C ASP A 332 -5.99 6.74 -20.24
N VAL A 333 -5.75 6.24 -19.05
CA VAL A 333 -5.92 4.81 -18.70
C VAL A 333 -7.20 4.53 -17.92
N MET A 334 -7.83 5.55 -17.37
CA MET A 334 -9.05 5.38 -16.58
C MET A 334 -10.19 4.75 -17.38
N PRO A 335 -10.43 5.11 -18.67
CA PRO A 335 -11.47 4.50 -19.48
C PRO A 335 -11.13 3.09 -20.03
N LEU A 336 -10.00 2.50 -19.65
CA LEU A 336 -9.59 1.19 -20.14
C LEU A 336 -10.06 0.06 -19.20
N PRO A 337 -10.32 -1.15 -19.74
CA PRO A 337 -10.54 -2.34 -18.92
C PRO A 337 -9.35 -2.63 -18.01
N LYS A 338 -9.60 -2.88 -16.72
CA LYS A 338 -8.55 -2.97 -15.71
C LYS A 338 -8.93 -3.80 -14.50
N ILE A 339 -7.93 -4.31 -13.80
CA ILE A 339 -8.11 -4.80 -12.44
C ILE A 339 -8.01 -3.59 -11.49
N PHE A 340 -8.92 -3.51 -10.52
CA PHE A 340 -8.94 -2.48 -9.49
C PHE A 340 -8.67 -3.09 -8.11
N THR A 341 -7.89 -2.39 -7.28
CA THR A 341 -7.69 -2.72 -5.88
C THR A 341 -7.80 -1.47 -5.00
N PRO A 342 -8.40 -1.56 -3.81
CA PRO A 342 -8.36 -0.48 -2.83
C PRO A 342 -6.91 -0.11 -2.46
N ASP A 343 -6.67 1.15 -2.07
CA ASP A 343 -5.39 1.57 -1.46
C ASP A 343 -5.16 0.85 -0.12
N ILE A 344 -6.24 0.66 0.66
CA ILE A 344 -6.20 0.01 1.98
C ILE A 344 -7.32 -1.03 2.05
N ALA A 345 -6.96 -2.26 2.44
CA ALA A 345 -7.92 -3.35 2.65
C ALA A 345 -7.46 -4.29 3.78
N ALA A 346 -8.42 -4.96 4.43
CA ALA A 346 -8.13 -5.98 5.44
C ALA A 346 -7.63 -7.29 4.81
N ARG A 347 -7.99 -7.54 3.54
CA ARG A 347 -7.59 -8.71 2.75
C ARG A 347 -7.52 -8.35 1.26
N ALA A 348 -6.90 -9.20 0.46
CA ALA A 348 -6.87 -9.04 -0.99
C ALA A 348 -8.30 -8.83 -1.53
N SER A 349 -8.51 -7.74 -2.25
CA SER A 349 -9.83 -7.30 -2.72
C SER A 349 -9.71 -6.76 -4.14
N PHE A 350 -9.11 -7.57 -5.03
CA PHE A 350 -8.98 -7.25 -6.45
C PHE A 350 -10.29 -7.57 -7.18
N SER A 351 -10.76 -6.63 -7.97
CA SER A 351 -11.96 -6.74 -8.79
C SER A 351 -11.66 -6.38 -10.24
N LEU A 352 -12.47 -6.89 -11.18
CA LEU A 352 -12.30 -6.65 -12.60
C LEU A 352 -13.34 -5.65 -13.10
N ASP A 353 -12.88 -4.57 -13.72
CA ASP A 353 -13.67 -3.69 -14.58
C ASP A 353 -13.46 -4.12 -16.03
N GLU A 354 -14.35 -4.95 -16.54
CA GLU A 354 -14.26 -5.56 -17.88
C GLU A 354 -14.39 -4.52 -19.00
N THR A 355 -15.08 -3.42 -18.75
CA THR A 355 -15.50 -2.44 -19.76
C THR A 355 -14.77 -1.11 -19.68
N GLY A 356 -14.01 -0.86 -18.61
CA GLY A 356 -13.37 0.43 -18.37
C GLY A 356 -14.33 1.55 -17.91
N GLN A 357 -15.56 1.21 -17.55
CA GLN A 357 -16.54 2.22 -17.15
C GLN A 357 -16.43 2.68 -15.71
N SER A 358 -15.75 1.91 -14.86
CA SER A 358 -15.58 2.25 -13.44
C SER A 358 -14.38 3.15 -13.22
N PHE A 359 -14.62 4.35 -12.77
CA PHE A 359 -13.63 5.35 -12.44
C PHE A 359 -13.34 5.36 -10.94
N PHE A 360 -12.18 5.82 -10.53
CA PHE A 360 -11.81 5.94 -9.12
C PHE A 360 -10.81 7.07 -8.91
N THR A 361 -10.81 7.64 -7.69
CA THR A 361 -9.84 8.65 -7.28
C THR A 361 -8.61 8.02 -6.63
N GLY A 362 -7.52 8.77 -6.58
CA GLY A 362 -6.34 8.38 -5.81
C GLY A 362 -6.49 8.67 -4.31
N GLY A 363 -5.58 8.09 -3.51
CA GLY A 363 -5.54 8.25 -2.05
C GLY A 363 -6.35 7.20 -1.29
N VAL A 364 -6.36 7.33 0.04
CA VAL A 364 -6.88 6.32 0.98
C VAL A 364 -8.32 5.86 0.69
N ALA A 365 -9.18 6.75 0.18
CA ALA A 365 -10.56 6.44 -0.16
C ALA A 365 -10.73 5.82 -1.56
N GLY A 366 -9.68 5.84 -2.36
CA GLY A 366 -9.66 5.32 -3.73
C GLY A 366 -8.88 4.02 -3.85
N GLY A 367 -7.99 3.96 -4.85
CA GLY A 367 -7.20 2.75 -5.08
C GLY A 367 -6.28 2.84 -6.28
N TYR A 368 -5.91 1.67 -6.76
CA TYR A 368 -5.01 1.47 -7.89
C TYR A 368 -5.68 0.66 -8.99
N GLY A 369 -5.40 1.04 -10.24
CA GLY A 369 -5.73 0.29 -11.44
C GLY A 369 -4.50 -0.46 -11.94
N ILE A 370 -4.72 -1.64 -12.51
CA ILE A 370 -3.69 -2.52 -13.06
C ILE A 370 -4.10 -2.86 -14.48
N LEU A 371 -3.32 -2.44 -15.45
CA LEU A 371 -3.47 -2.82 -16.86
C LEU A 371 -2.56 -4.01 -17.13
N VAL A 372 -3.16 -5.16 -17.38
CA VAL A 372 -2.42 -6.38 -17.73
C VAL A 372 -2.01 -6.30 -19.20
N LEU A 373 -0.77 -6.69 -19.52
CA LEU A 373 -0.27 -6.74 -20.90
C LEU A 373 -1.11 -7.72 -21.76
N PRO A 374 -1.29 -7.46 -23.06
CA PRO A 374 -2.14 -8.28 -23.94
C PRO A 374 -1.76 -9.77 -24.00
N ASP A 375 -0.49 -10.09 -23.78
CA ASP A 375 0.04 -11.46 -23.79
C ASP A 375 -0.36 -12.29 -22.55
N TYR A 376 -1.00 -11.66 -21.57
CA TYR A 376 -1.42 -12.31 -20.32
C TYR A 376 -2.94 -12.21 -20.13
N SER A 377 -3.56 -13.29 -19.63
CA SER A 377 -4.98 -13.26 -19.25
C SER A 377 -5.19 -12.43 -17.99
N ARG A 378 -6.13 -11.49 -18.05
CA ARG A 378 -6.55 -10.69 -16.88
C ARG A 378 -7.19 -11.57 -15.81
N GLU A 379 -7.94 -12.58 -16.22
CA GLU A 379 -8.61 -13.54 -15.34
C GLU A 379 -7.58 -14.39 -14.61
N TYR A 380 -6.54 -14.86 -15.30
CA TYR A 380 -5.44 -15.59 -14.68
C TYR A 380 -4.72 -14.73 -13.61
N VAL A 381 -4.34 -13.50 -13.99
CA VAL A 381 -3.69 -12.56 -13.07
C VAL A 381 -4.60 -12.21 -11.89
N LEU A 382 -5.90 -12.00 -12.14
CA LEU A 382 -6.88 -11.73 -11.07
C LEU A 382 -7.00 -12.89 -10.08
N GLY A 383 -6.98 -14.13 -10.57
CA GLY A 383 -6.99 -15.33 -9.74
C GLY A 383 -5.78 -15.39 -8.81
N LEU A 384 -4.58 -15.16 -9.37
CA LEU A 384 -3.36 -15.11 -8.58
C LEU A 384 -3.42 -14.01 -7.52
N LEU A 385 -3.78 -12.77 -7.91
CA LEU A 385 -3.80 -11.60 -7.00
C LEU A 385 -4.78 -11.75 -5.82
N ASN A 386 -5.88 -12.46 -6.04
CA ASN A 386 -6.84 -12.74 -4.97
C ASN A 386 -6.51 -14.00 -4.16
N SER A 387 -5.52 -14.81 -4.55
CA SER A 387 -5.19 -16.04 -3.81
C SER A 387 -4.69 -15.76 -2.40
N ARG A 388 -4.86 -16.72 -1.51
CA ARG A 388 -4.31 -16.68 -0.15
C ARG A 388 -2.79 -16.56 -0.14
N LEU A 389 -2.10 -17.17 -1.12
CA LEU A 389 -0.66 -17.08 -1.23
C LEU A 389 -0.19 -15.65 -1.46
N LEU A 390 -0.75 -14.96 -2.47
CA LEU A 390 -0.33 -13.59 -2.77
C LEU A 390 -0.81 -12.61 -1.68
N GLU A 391 -1.97 -12.84 -1.07
CA GLU A 391 -2.40 -12.10 0.13
C GLU A 391 -1.39 -12.28 1.28
N TRP A 392 -0.94 -13.52 1.53
CA TRP A 392 0.07 -13.81 2.56
C TRP A 392 1.38 -13.04 2.28
N ILE A 393 1.85 -13.00 1.03
CA ILE A 393 3.04 -12.24 0.64
C ILE A 393 2.86 -10.73 0.90
N ILE A 394 1.70 -10.17 0.54
CA ILE A 394 1.39 -8.77 0.82
C ILE A 394 1.44 -8.49 2.33
N ARG A 395 0.86 -9.37 3.14
CA ARG A 395 0.86 -9.22 4.60
C ARG A 395 2.26 -9.26 5.22
N GLN A 396 3.24 -9.90 4.56
CA GLN A 396 4.64 -9.90 5.00
C GLN A 396 5.37 -8.59 4.63
N SER A 397 5.03 -7.98 3.48
CA SER A 397 5.79 -6.87 2.89
C SER A 397 5.12 -5.50 3.04
N ALA A 398 3.78 -5.44 3.09
CA ALA A 398 3.02 -4.20 3.11
C ALA A 398 2.97 -3.58 4.51
N THR A 399 2.79 -2.25 4.53
CA THR A 399 2.55 -1.54 5.79
C THR A 399 1.22 -1.99 6.40
N ARG A 400 1.30 -2.57 7.60
CA ARG A 400 0.12 -2.87 8.42
C ARG A 400 -0.42 -1.58 9.03
N MET A 401 -1.73 -1.44 9.01
CA MET A 401 -2.45 -0.28 9.53
C MET A 401 -3.41 -0.70 10.64
N ARG A 402 -3.81 0.26 11.46
CA ARG A 402 -4.74 0.02 12.58
C ARG A 402 -6.02 -0.67 12.11
N GLY A 403 -6.51 -1.63 12.90
CA GLY A 403 -7.72 -2.39 12.59
C GLY A 403 -7.48 -3.60 11.68
N GLY A 404 -6.23 -4.04 11.52
CA GLY A 404 -5.89 -5.22 10.71
C GLY A 404 -5.88 -4.96 9.20
N TYR A 405 -5.86 -3.69 8.78
CA TYR A 405 -5.75 -3.30 7.37
C TYR A 405 -4.30 -3.31 6.89
N PHE A 406 -4.12 -3.50 5.59
CA PHE A 406 -2.83 -3.46 4.90
C PHE A 406 -2.89 -2.50 3.73
N SER A 407 -1.74 -1.95 3.36
CA SER A 407 -1.61 -1.10 2.18
C SER A 407 -1.43 -1.95 0.92
N PHE A 408 -2.26 -1.68 -0.10
CA PHE A 408 -2.16 -2.24 -1.44
C PHE A 408 -1.62 -1.21 -2.45
N GLU A 409 -0.85 -0.23 -1.97
CA GLU A 409 -0.19 0.74 -2.85
C GLU A 409 0.69 0.04 -3.91
N ALA A 410 0.84 0.69 -5.08
CA ALA A 410 1.65 0.17 -6.18
C ALA A 410 3.04 -0.31 -5.76
N ARG A 411 3.69 0.37 -4.79
CA ARG A 411 5.02 -0.02 -4.29
C ARG A 411 5.05 -1.40 -3.64
N PHE A 412 3.95 -1.87 -3.07
CA PHE A 412 3.85 -3.20 -2.45
C PHE A 412 3.38 -4.26 -3.44
N ILE A 413 2.40 -3.92 -4.30
CA ILE A 413 1.83 -4.92 -5.22
C ILE A 413 2.68 -5.17 -6.45
N ARG A 414 3.43 -4.19 -6.97
CA ARG A 414 4.27 -4.36 -8.18
C ARG A 414 5.29 -5.48 -8.07
N GLY A 415 5.84 -5.68 -6.87
CA GLY A 415 6.83 -6.71 -6.57
C GLY A 415 6.26 -8.10 -6.31
N LEU A 416 4.94 -8.31 -6.40
CA LEU A 416 4.34 -9.62 -6.19
C LEU A 416 4.85 -10.63 -7.22
N PRO A 417 5.31 -11.82 -6.80
CA PRO A 417 5.79 -12.83 -7.71
C PRO A 417 4.63 -13.39 -8.54
N ILE A 418 4.79 -13.43 -9.85
CA ILE A 418 3.80 -13.97 -10.78
C ILE A 418 4.36 -15.23 -11.43
N ARG A 419 3.65 -16.34 -11.28
CA ARG A 419 3.93 -17.58 -12.01
C ARG A 419 3.41 -17.43 -13.45
N THR A 420 4.31 -17.32 -14.39
CA THR A 420 3.99 -17.31 -15.82
C THR A 420 3.78 -18.72 -16.35
N ILE A 421 3.04 -18.82 -17.42
CA ILE A 421 2.68 -20.12 -18.06
C ILE A 421 3.59 -20.40 -19.25
N ASP A 422 4.09 -21.61 -19.32
CA ASP A 422 4.71 -22.12 -20.54
C ASP A 422 3.62 -22.77 -21.42
N PHE A 423 3.14 -22.03 -22.41
CA PHE A 423 2.11 -22.53 -23.33
C PHE A 423 2.58 -23.67 -24.26
N SER A 424 3.87 -23.97 -24.28
CA SER A 424 4.41 -25.15 -24.98
C SER A 424 4.25 -26.43 -24.15
N ASP A 425 4.10 -26.32 -22.82
CA ASP A 425 3.78 -27.43 -21.93
C ASP A 425 2.25 -27.61 -21.82
N PRO A 426 1.68 -28.72 -22.31
CA PRO A 426 0.23 -28.98 -22.22
C PRO A 426 -0.31 -28.99 -20.78
N ALA A 427 0.49 -29.42 -19.80
CA ALA A 427 0.08 -29.45 -18.40
C ALA A 427 0.01 -28.03 -17.81
N ASP A 428 0.95 -27.18 -18.16
CA ASP A 428 0.96 -25.77 -17.72
C ASP A 428 -0.18 -25.00 -18.36
N LYS A 429 -0.42 -25.22 -19.67
CA LYS A 429 -1.59 -24.67 -20.37
C LYS A 429 -2.90 -25.11 -19.73
N ALA A 430 -3.05 -26.39 -19.38
CA ALA A 430 -4.27 -26.89 -18.75
C ALA A 430 -4.51 -26.21 -17.37
N ARG A 431 -3.46 -25.95 -16.57
CA ARG A 431 -3.57 -25.18 -15.31
C ARG A 431 -4.02 -23.75 -15.56
N HIS A 432 -3.48 -23.10 -16.60
CA HIS A 432 -3.91 -21.75 -16.99
C HIS A 432 -5.40 -21.74 -17.34
N ASP A 433 -5.83 -22.62 -18.25
CA ASP A 433 -7.22 -22.66 -18.75
C ASP A 433 -8.19 -22.98 -17.58
N ARG A 434 -7.80 -23.85 -16.66
CA ARG A 434 -8.55 -24.14 -15.44
C ARG A 434 -8.66 -22.90 -14.52
N MET A 435 -7.58 -22.13 -14.36
CA MET A 435 -7.61 -20.89 -13.57
C MET A 435 -8.57 -19.88 -14.17
N VAL A 436 -8.48 -19.65 -15.48
CA VAL A 436 -9.39 -18.74 -16.20
C VAL A 436 -10.85 -19.15 -16.01
N ALA A 437 -11.17 -20.43 -16.22
CA ALA A 437 -12.53 -20.94 -16.04
C ALA A 437 -13.07 -20.77 -14.59
N LEU A 438 -12.23 -21.03 -13.58
CA LEU A 438 -12.60 -20.82 -12.17
C LEU A 438 -12.85 -19.34 -11.86
N VAL A 439 -12.05 -18.42 -12.41
CA VAL A 439 -12.23 -16.99 -12.20
C VAL A 439 -13.49 -16.49 -12.93
N GLU A 440 -13.76 -16.91 -14.15
CA GLU A 440 -15.00 -16.60 -14.87
C GLU A 440 -16.24 -17.10 -14.11
N GLN A 441 -16.18 -18.32 -13.57
CA GLN A 441 -17.20 -18.85 -12.67
C GLN A 441 -17.38 -17.97 -11.43
N MET A 442 -16.29 -17.56 -10.80
CA MET A 442 -16.30 -16.68 -9.63
C MET A 442 -16.94 -15.33 -9.92
N LEU A 443 -16.61 -14.71 -11.06
CA LEU A 443 -17.21 -13.45 -11.51
C LEU A 443 -18.73 -13.61 -11.74
N THR A 444 -19.14 -14.72 -12.36
CA THR A 444 -20.55 -15.06 -12.61
C THR A 444 -21.31 -15.25 -11.30
N LEU A 445 -20.77 -16.05 -10.36
CA LEU A 445 -21.39 -16.30 -9.06
C LEU A 445 -21.56 -15.00 -8.25
N ASN A 446 -20.58 -14.10 -8.29
CA ASN A 446 -20.69 -12.80 -7.63
C ASN A 446 -21.75 -11.89 -8.26
N LYS A 447 -21.91 -11.91 -9.60
CA LYS A 447 -23.00 -11.21 -10.29
C LYS A 447 -24.37 -11.78 -9.87
N GLN A 448 -24.51 -13.10 -9.79
CA GLN A 448 -25.72 -13.77 -9.34
C GLN A 448 -26.03 -13.46 -7.86
N LEU A 449 -25.01 -13.48 -6.98
CA LEU A 449 -25.18 -13.15 -5.56
C LEU A 449 -25.68 -11.71 -5.37
N ALA A 450 -25.20 -10.77 -6.18
CA ALA A 450 -25.66 -9.38 -6.14
C ALA A 450 -27.11 -9.22 -6.58
N ALA A 451 -27.62 -10.10 -7.47
CA ALA A 451 -29.00 -10.10 -7.98
C ALA A 451 -29.94 -10.98 -7.15
N ALA A 452 -29.44 -11.79 -6.24
CA ALA A 452 -30.24 -12.75 -5.47
C ALA A 452 -31.18 -12.02 -4.49
N ASN A 453 -32.46 -12.43 -4.49
CA ASN A 453 -33.50 -11.79 -3.72
C ASN A 453 -33.84 -12.51 -2.40
N THR A 454 -33.51 -13.81 -2.29
CA THR A 454 -33.81 -14.61 -1.10
C THR A 454 -32.55 -14.97 -0.32
N ASP A 455 -32.67 -15.10 1.01
CA ASP A 455 -31.54 -15.48 1.86
C ASP A 455 -31.07 -16.92 1.57
N HIS A 456 -31.99 -17.80 1.12
CA HIS A 456 -31.64 -19.14 0.69
C HIS A 456 -30.73 -19.13 -0.55
N GLU A 457 -31.08 -18.38 -1.59
CA GLU A 457 -30.25 -18.22 -2.80
C GLU A 457 -28.88 -17.62 -2.46
N LYS A 458 -28.86 -16.57 -1.62
CA LYS A 458 -27.61 -15.96 -1.15
C LYS A 458 -26.71 -16.98 -0.44
N THR A 459 -27.30 -17.82 0.43
CA THR A 459 -26.56 -18.86 1.14
C THR A 459 -25.98 -19.91 0.20
N VAL A 460 -26.76 -20.37 -0.80
CA VAL A 460 -26.29 -21.35 -1.78
C VAL A 460 -25.17 -20.77 -2.63
N LEU A 461 -25.35 -19.56 -3.15
CA LEU A 461 -24.34 -18.87 -3.97
C LEU A 461 -23.06 -18.60 -3.16
N GLN A 462 -23.16 -18.20 -1.90
CA GLN A 462 -21.98 -17.99 -1.05
C GLN A 462 -21.19 -19.29 -0.85
N ARG A 463 -21.85 -20.42 -0.63
CA ARG A 463 -21.18 -21.73 -0.53
C ARG A 463 -20.45 -22.11 -1.83
N GLN A 464 -21.05 -21.80 -2.99
CA GLN A 464 -20.40 -22.04 -4.29
C GLN A 464 -19.18 -21.12 -4.47
N ILE A 465 -19.28 -19.83 -4.10
CA ILE A 465 -18.18 -18.88 -4.09
C ILE A 465 -17.04 -19.38 -3.22
N ASP A 466 -17.34 -19.79 -1.98
CA ASP A 466 -16.32 -20.29 -1.05
C ASP A 466 -15.66 -21.59 -1.55
N ALA A 467 -16.41 -22.46 -2.23
CA ALA A 467 -15.87 -23.69 -2.83
C ALA A 467 -14.97 -23.36 -4.04
N THR A 468 -15.37 -22.42 -4.89
CA THR A 468 -14.55 -21.98 -6.04
C THR A 468 -13.28 -21.27 -5.58
N ASP A 469 -13.36 -20.45 -4.52
CA ASP A 469 -12.21 -19.76 -3.93
C ASP A 469 -11.15 -20.78 -3.42
N ARG A 470 -11.59 -21.83 -2.74
CA ARG A 470 -10.67 -22.92 -2.34
C ARG A 470 -10.04 -23.65 -3.52
N GLN A 471 -10.78 -23.85 -4.62
CA GLN A 471 -10.21 -24.47 -5.83
C GLN A 471 -9.16 -23.58 -6.49
N ILE A 472 -9.36 -22.26 -6.50
CA ILE A 472 -8.37 -21.29 -6.97
C ILE A 472 -7.14 -21.34 -6.09
N ASP A 473 -7.29 -21.29 -4.75
CA ASP A 473 -6.17 -21.37 -3.81
C ASP A 473 -5.36 -22.66 -4.00
N GLN A 474 -6.03 -23.82 -4.11
CA GLN A 474 -5.36 -25.10 -4.36
C GLN A 474 -4.56 -25.10 -5.67
N LEU A 475 -5.15 -24.58 -6.75
CA LEU A 475 -4.46 -24.46 -8.04
C LEU A 475 -3.25 -23.50 -7.96
N VAL A 476 -3.33 -22.44 -7.18
CA VAL A 476 -2.22 -21.54 -6.93
C VAL A 476 -1.11 -22.25 -6.14
N TYR A 477 -1.46 -23.04 -5.13
CA TYR A 477 -0.44 -23.81 -4.39
C TYR A 477 0.29 -24.80 -5.32
N GLU A 478 -0.43 -25.47 -6.22
CA GLU A 478 0.17 -26.33 -7.25
C GLU A 478 1.10 -25.55 -8.19
N LEU A 479 0.65 -24.38 -8.71
CA LEU A 479 1.43 -23.54 -9.62
C LEU A 479 2.73 -23.02 -9.00
N TYR A 480 2.73 -22.73 -7.70
CA TYR A 480 3.91 -22.24 -6.98
C TYR A 480 4.71 -23.37 -6.31
N GLY A 481 4.27 -24.62 -6.44
CA GLY A 481 4.95 -25.80 -5.89
C GLY A 481 5.09 -25.74 -4.37
N LEU A 482 4.01 -25.40 -3.67
CA LEU A 482 4.03 -25.37 -2.22
C LEU A 482 3.95 -26.79 -1.63
N THR A 483 4.71 -27.03 -0.57
CA THR A 483 4.56 -28.22 0.26
C THR A 483 3.38 -28.09 1.20
N ASP A 484 2.89 -29.21 1.78
CA ASP A 484 1.81 -29.20 2.77
C ASP A 484 2.13 -28.34 4.00
N GLU A 485 3.40 -28.25 4.38
CA GLU A 485 3.86 -27.39 5.48
C GLU A 485 3.76 -25.91 5.10
N GLU A 486 4.20 -25.57 3.89
CA GLU A 486 4.11 -24.20 3.36
C GLU A 486 2.65 -23.77 3.19
N ILE A 487 1.76 -24.66 2.74
CA ILE A 487 0.31 -24.39 2.67
C ILE A 487 -0.24 -24.08 4.06
N ARG A 488 0.11 -24.87 5.08
CA ARG A 488 -0.30 -24.59 6.46
C ARG A 488 0.17 -23.23 6.98
N ILE A 489 1.40 -22.82 6.63
CA ILE A 489 1.93 -21.49 6.96
C ILE A 489 1.09 -20.39 6.30
N VAL A 490 0.77 -20.54 5.01
CA VAL A 490 -0.04 -19.57 4.25
C VAL A 490 -1.46 -19.47 4.78
N GLU A 491 -2.05 -20.59 5.18
CA GLU A 491 -3.41 -20.65 5.73
C GLU A 491 -3.49 -20.24 7.21
N GLY A 492 -2.34 -20.06 7.88
CA GLY A 492 -2.29 -19.67 9.29
C GLY A 492 -2.73 -20.76 10.26
N THR A 493 -2.70 -22.03 9.82
CA THR A 493 -3.10 -23.17 10.65
C THR A 493 -1.94 -23.57 11.55
N ARG A 494 -1.97 -23.21 12.84
CA ARG A 494 -0.99 -23.69 13.84
C ARG A 494 -1.25 -25.16 14.17
N VAL A 495 -0.24 -25.99 14.08
CA VAL A 495 -0.26 -27.30 14.72
C VAL A 495 -0.11 -27.09 16.24
N GLN A 496 -1.23 -26.98 16.95
CA GLN A 496 -1.22 -27.34 18.36
C GLN A 496 -1.26 -28.88 18.43
N GLY A 497 -0.30 -29.45 19.16
CA GLY A 497 -0.21 -30.90 19.31
C GLY A 497 -1.58 -31.52 19.56
N GLY A 498 -2.08 -32.23 18.57
CA GLY A 498 -3.06 -33.30 18.72
C GLY A 498 -4.53 -32.95 18.93
N VAL A 499 -5.04 -31.75 18.60
CA VAL A 499 -6.53 -31.56 18.48
C VAL A 499 -6.79 -30.39 17.50
N ASP A 500 -7.47 -30.69 16.40
CA ASP A 500 -8.04 -29.70 15.47
C ASP A 500 -9.16 -28.92 16.15
N ILE A 501 -8.96 -27.63 16.39
CA ILE A 501 -10.06 -26.74 16.77
C ILE A 501 -10.18 -25.67 15.67
N LEU A 502 -11.10 -25.90 14.75
CA LEU A 502 -11.66 -24.89 13.87
C LEU A 502 -12.38 -23.83 14.73
N ARG A 503 -11.85 -22.61 14.80
CA ARG A 503 -12.60 -21.47 15.34
C ARG A 503 -13.39 -20.82 14.20
N PRO A 504 -14.73 -20.70 14.30
CA PRO A 504 -15.49 -19.86 13.40
C PRO A 504 -15.20 -18.37 13.69
N GLU A 505 -14.88 -17.65 12.65
CA GLU A 505 -14.77 -16.19 12.68
C GLU A 505 -16.14 -15.55 12.97
N LYS A 506 -16.20 -14.69 13.97
CA LYS A 506 -17.32 -13.75 14.22
C LYS A 506 -17.07 -12.43 13.50
#